data_09e32462620a76b34847b5de929e0dc6
#
_entry.id   09e32462620a76b34847b5de929e0dc6
#
_cell.length_a   1.000
_cell.length_b   1.000
_cell.length_c   1.000
_cell.angle_alpha   90.00
_cell.angle_beta   90.00
_cell.angle_gamma   90.00
#
_symmetry.space_group_name_H-M   'P 1'
#
loop_
_entity.id
_entity.type
_entity.pdbx_description
1 polymer ?
#
loop_
_entity_poly.entity_id
_entity_poly.type
_entity_poly.pdbx_seq_one_letter_code
_entity_poly.pdbx_strand_id
1 'polypeptide(L)'
;MAKKIVHIVLLILSTVALYFISEKFFFRLDLTSEKRYSISDNTKRLLEGLEKPLNIKIYLDGDLNPGFLRLKRATKEMLDEFSAYCGSDIDYEFINPSSGATNAEREKNYTELEKRGMRGTMVYDRDNEGKAIQKIIYPWAEINYDGKTLPVCLLKNVAGNSGEENLNISIENLEFGLTDVIRMLYNREVQKIAFIEGHGEFPEPLVYDASQGLSHYYQVDRGSITNDVNILDGYKAIIIAGPESKFTEQEKYVIDQYIMKGGKVLWLLDGSRISLDSLSTNSQTIGIINEVNLEDQLFTYGVRINPVLVQNVQCALVPVNMAREGDQPKYEPSSWYYSPLLMTSPEHPATRNLTPVKSEFTSSIDFVGSELNVKREVLLATSPGSHIQSVPSIVSMDVINVEKNAQYFNISSRIFVGVAEEGIFPSVFRNRLIPEGIQTKEKTLTESKPTKMVFVADADIIRNDVQGSGENMNILPLGFDRYMNQQFGNKDFILNAVNYLTDDDGWMELRNREIKLRLLHKPSVIGLRTFWQTANMVSPLLLLGLFGGIFLFIRKRKYTK
;
A
#
# COMPACT_ATOMS: atom_id res chain seq x y z
N MET A 1 -9.07 -6.12 69.80
CA MET A 1 -9.42 -7.04 68.69
C MET A 1 -10.46 -6.46 67.73
N ALA A 2 -11.58 -5.92 68.19
CA ALA A 2 -12.63 -5.37 67.31
C ALA A 2 -12.15 -4.35 66.23
N LYS A 3 -11.31 -3.37 66.60
CA LYS A 3 -10.76 -2.42 65.62
C LYS A 3 -9.95 -3.08 64.50
N LYS A 4 -9.20 -4.16 64.76
CA LYS A 4 -8.44 -4.90 63.74
C LYS A 4 -9.36 -5.67 62.80
N ILE A 5 -10.43 -6.23 63.30
CA ILE A 5 -11.43 -6.95 62.50
C ILE A 5 -12.16 -5.98 61.55
N VAL A 6 -12.56 -4.81 62.05
CA VAL A 6 -13.17 -3.76 61.21
C VAL A 6 -12.26 -3.30 60.07
N HIS A 7 -10.95 -3.13 60.32
CA HIS A 7 -10.00 -2.78 59.25
C HIS A 7 -9.85 -3.88 58.21
N ILE A 8 -9.85 -5.14 58.60
CA ILE A 8 -9.79 -6.30 57.70
C ILE A 8 -11.06 -6.38 56.83
N VAL A 9 -12.22 -6.18 57.46
CA VAL A 9 -13.50 -6.18 56.72
C VAL A 9 -13.59 -5.04 55.72
N LEU A 10 -13.14 -3.80 56.13
CA LEU A 10 -13.07 -2.66 55.24
C LEU A 10 -12.09 -2.89 54.06
N LEU A 11 -10.97 -3.55 54.32
CA LEU A 11 -9.98 -3.86 53.27
C LEU A 11 -10.57 -4.90 52.27
N ILE A 12 -11.26 -5.92 52.75
CA ILE A 12 -11.94 -6.90 51.87
C ILE A 12 -13.04 -6.22 51.07
N LEU A 13 -13.87 -5.36 51.69
CA LEU A 13 -14.94 -4.64 50.99
C LEU A 13 -14.38 -3.69 49.93
N SER A 14 -13.27 -2.97 50.22
CA SER A 14 -12.62 -2.09 49.24
C SER A 14 -12.00 -2.87 48.07
N THR A 15 -11.44 -4.06 48.35
CA THR A 15 -10.88 -4.92 47.29
C THR A 15 -11.97 -5.49 46.40
N VAL A 16 -13.10 -5.91 46.98
CA VAL A 16 -14.28 -6.39 46.24
C VAL A 16 -14.91 -5.25 45.43
N ALA A 17 -15.02 -4.04 46.00
CA ALA A 17 -15.54 -2.88 45.30
C ALA A 17 -14.60 -2.46 44.13
N LEU A 18 -13.28 -2.49 44.34
CA LEU A 18 -12.29 -2.26 43.28
C LEU A 18 -12.38 -3.32 42.17
N TYR A 19 -12.62 -4.56 42.51
CA TYR A 19 -12.84 -5.65 41.54
C TYR A 19 -14.06 -5.36 40.66
N PHE A 20 -15.23 -5.06 41.23
CA PHE A 20 -16.44 -4.71 40.47
C PHE A 20 -16.32 -3.40 39.67
N ILE A 21 -15.57 -2.44 40.19
CA ILE A 21 -15.30 -1.18 39.45
C ILE A 21 -14.38 -1.49 38.26
N SER A 22 -13.33 -2.30 38.44
CA SER A 22 -12.41 -2.67 37.36
C SER A 22 -13.07 -3.52 36.27
N GLU A 23 -14.11 -4.28 36.59
CA GLU A 23 -14.88 -5.08 35.63
C GLU A 23 -15.80 -4.19 34.76
N LYS A 24 -16.32 -3.07 35.32
CA LYS A 24 -17.17 -2.12 34.58
C LYS A 24 -16.42 -1.00 33.87
N PHE A 25 -15.26 -0.61 34.37
CA PHE A 25 -14.43 0.43 33.79
C PHE A 25 -13.14 -0.19 33.24
N PHE A 26 -13.24 -0.70 32.01
CA PHE A 26 -12.06 -1.14 31.29
C PHE A 26 -11.25 0.09 30.89
N PHE A 27 -10.11 0.30 31.56
CA PHE A 27 -9.19 1.38 31.27
C PHE A 27 -7.81 0.82 30.97
N ARG A 28 -7.38 0.92 29.73
CA ARG A 28 -6.08 0.42 29.28
C ARG A 28 -5.16 1.61 28.99
N LEU A 29 -4.07 1.69 29.74
CA LEU A 29 -3.01 2.67 29.52
C LEU A 29 -1.88 2.00 28.74
N ASP A 30 -1.71 2.41 27.51
CA ASP A 30 -0.53 2.05 26.74
C ASP A 30 0.62 2.96 27.18
N LEU A 31 1.56 2.40 27.95
CA LEU A 31 2.75 3.08 28.46
C LEU A 31 3.91 3.08 27.44
N THR A 32 3.71 2.51 26.24
CA THR A 32 4.73 2.54 25.20
C THR A 32 4.76 3.90 24.51
N SER A 33 5.94 4.40 24.21
CA SER A 33 6.12 5.69 23.51
C SER A 33 5.46 5.72 22.13
N GLU A 34 5.28 4.55 21.52
CA GLU A 34 4.77 4.35 20.15
C GLU A 34 3.31 3.89 20.14
N LYS A 35 2.63 3.86 21.31
CA LYS A 35 1.26 3.36 21.48
C LYS A 35 1.04 1.98 20.78
N ARG A 36 2.00 1.08 20.99
CA ARG A 36 2.07 -0.23 20.29
C ARG A 36 0.88 -1.13 20.58
N TYR A 37 0.30 -1.04 21.78
CA TYR A 37 -0.80 -1.86 22.27
C TYR A 37 -2.14 -1.12 22.29
N SER A 38 -2.27 -0.03 21.56
CA SER A 38 -3.54 0.67 21.39
C SER A 38 -3.88 0.74 19.91
N ILE A 39 -5.10 0.44 19.55
CA ILE A 39 -5.63 0.62 18.19
C ILE A 39 -5.99 2.10 17.95
N SER A 40 -6.07 2.47 16.69
CA SER A 40 -6.40 3.83 16.28
C SER A 40 -7.84 4.20 16.62
N ASP A 41 -8.13 5.50 16.69
CA ASP A 41 -9.48 5.96 16.95
C ASP A 41 -10.44 5.67 15.77
N ASN A 42 -9.91 5.56 14.54
CA ASN A 42 -10.69 5.14 13.37
C ASN A 42 -11.10 3.67 13.49
N THR A 43 -10.16 2.80 13.88
CA THR A 43 -10.44 1.39 14.15
C THR A 43 -11.46 1.22 15.27
N LYS A 44 -11.32 1.97 16.38
CA LYS A 44 -12.29 1.92 17.50
C LYS A 44 -13.69 2.29 17.05
N ARG A 45 -13.84 3.42 16.35
CA ARG A 45 -15.15 3.88 15.83
C ARG A 45 -15.80 2.84 14.91
N LEU A 46 -15.01 2.20 14.04
CA LEU A 46 -15.52 1.15 13.18
C LEU A 46 -16.01 -0.05 13.99
N LEU A 47 -15.21 -0.54 14.96
CA LEU A 47 -15.54 -1.69 15.78
C LEU A 47 -16.74 -1.43 16.70
N GLU A 48 -16.81 -0.24 17.32
CA GLU A 48 -17.96 0.19 18.13
C GLU A 48 -19.27 0.26 17.32
N GLY A 49 -19.18 0.51 16.01
CA GLY A 49 -20.33 0.54 15.10
C GLY A 49 -20.82 -0.82 14.64
N LEU A 50 -20.12 -1.92 14.94
CA LEU A 50 -20.54 -3.26 14.54
C LEU A 50 -21.73 -3.76 15.38
N GLU A 51 -22.84 -4.03 14.72
CA GLU A 51 -24.08 -4.49 15.35
C GLU A 51 -24.20 -6.02 15.40
N LYS A 52 -23.45 -6.73 14.55
CA LYS A 52 -23.50 -8.19 14.39
C LYS A 52 -22.18 -8.83 14.77
N PRO A 53 -22.17 -10.10 15.17
CA PRO A 53 -20.95 -10.81 15.53
C PRO A 53 -20.01 -10.95 14.33
N LEU A 54 -18.73 -10.81 14.60
CA LEU A 54 -17.63 -10.97 13.66
C LEU A 54 -16.98 -12.33 13.86
N ASN A 55 -16.94 -13.17 12.83
CA ASN A 55 -16.31 -14.49 12.89
C ASN A 55 -15.04 -14.50 12.05
N ILE A 56 -13.91 -14.90 12.64
CA ILE A 56 -12.60 -14.85 11.98
C ILE A 56 -11.92 -16.22 12.04
N LYS A 57 -11.57 -16.78 10.88
CA LYS A 57 -10.80 -18.01 10.76
C LYS A 57 -9.37 -17.67 10.32
N ILE A 58 -8.38 -18.06 11.13
CA ILE A 58 -6.97 -17.73 10.89
C ILE A 58 -6.22 -19.00 10.54
N TYR A 59 -5.70 -19.09 9.31
CA TYR A 59 -5.01 -20.28 8.80
C TYR A 59 -3.51 -20.29 9.13
N LEU A 60 -3.09 -19.47 10.08
CA LEU A 60 -1.71 -19.35 10.54
C LEU A 60 -1.50 -20.20 11.81
N ASP A 61 -1.53 -21.53 11.64
CA ASP A 61 -1.28 -22.50 12.72
C ASP A 61 -0.50 -23.73 12.23
N GLY A 62 -0.02 -24.53 13.18
CA GLY A 62 0.77 -25.75 12.95
C GLY A 62 2.24 -25.59 13.28
N ASP A 63 3.11 -26.28 12.52
CA ASP A 63 4.57 -26.24 12.71
C ASP A 63 5.17 -24.97 12.09
N LEU A 64 5.11 -23.86 12.84
CA LEU A 64 5.55 -22.54 12.46
C LEU A 64 6.97 -22.26 12.94
N ASN A 65 7.81 -21.63 12.12
CA ASN A 65 9.11 -21.11 12.55
C ASN A 65 8.93 -19.91 13.51
N PRO A 66 10.00 -19.50 14.25
CA PRO A 66 9.92 -18.41 15.23
C PRO A 66 9.34 -17.08 14.69
N GLY A 67 9.60 -16.77 13.41
CA GLY A 67 9.07 -15.55 12.77
C GLY A 67 7.56 -15.59 12.60
N PHE A 68 7.01 -16.69 12.06
CA PHE A 68 5.56 -16.87 11.92
C PHE A 68 4.85 -17.09 13.26
N LEU A 69 5.53 -17.65 14.26
CA LEU A 69 4.98 -17.68 15.63
C LEU A 69 4.81 -16.27 16.21
N ARG A 70 5.74 -15.34 15.90
CA ARG A 70 5.57 -13.93 16.29
C ARG A 70 4.38 -13.29 15.57
N LEU A 71 4.23 -13.53 14.27
CA LEU A 71 3.07 -13.04 13.50
C LEU A 71 1.75 -13.59 14.06
N LYS A 72 1.67 -14.90 14.32
CA LYS A 72 0.51 -15.54 14.95
C LYS A 72 0.15 -14.88 16.29
N ARG A 73 1.16 -14.66 17.16
CA ARG A 73 0.95 -14.01 18.47
C ARG A 73 0.47 -12.57 18.31
N ALA A 74 1.10 -11.79 17.41
CA ALA A 74 0.69 -10.43 17.13
C ALA A 74 -0.74 -10.35 16.58
N THR A 75 -1.12 -11.28 15.70
CA THR A 75 -2.50 -11.38 15.19
C THR A 75 -3.48 -11.67 16.33
N LYS A 76 -3.15 -12.60 17.22
CA LYS A 76 -3.98 -12.88 18.40
C LYS A 76 -4.13 -11.65 19.29
N GLU A 77 -3.03 -11.00 19.65
CA GLU A 77 -3.03 -9.79 20.48
C GLU A 77 -3.86 -8.67 19.84
N MET A 78 -3.80 -8.51 18.51
CA MET A 78 -4.60 -7.51 17.77
C MET A 78 -6.10 -7.85 17.84
N LEU A 79 -6.49 -9.11 17.67
CA LEU A 79 -7.89 -9.54 17.75
C LEU A 79 -8.45 -9.46 19.18
N ASP A 80 -7.63 -9.76 20.20
CA ASP A 80 -7.98 -9.54 21.60
C ASP A 80 -8.23 -8.06 21.90
N GLU A 81 -7.44 -7.16 21.26
CA GLU A 81 -7.63 -5.71 21.34
C GLU A 81 -8.90 -5.27 20.61
N PHE A 82 -9.17 -5.79 19.42
CA PHE A 82 -10.41 -5.52 18.68
C PHE A 82 -11.64 -5.93 19.48
N SER A 83 -11.60 -7.11 20.14
CA SER A 83 -12.69 -7.61 20.98
C SER A 83 -13.01 -6.67 22.15
N ALA A 84 -11.99 -5.96 22.67
CA ALA A 84 -12.18 -5.02 23.77
C ALA A 84 -12.96 -3.76 23.39
N TYR A 85 -12.97 -3.38 22.11
CA TYR A 85 -13.66 -2.18 21.60
C TYR A 85 -14.84 -2.50 20.68
N CYS A 86 -15.10 -3.78 20.38
CA CYS A 86 -16.19 -4.15 19.51
C CYS A 86 -17.54 -3.96 20.18
N GLY A 87 -18.50 -3.37 19.46
CA GLY A 87 -19.88 -3.23 19.92
C GLY A 87 -20.66 -4.55 19.97
N SER A 88 -20.11 -5.61 19.34
CA SER A 88 -20.65 -6.97 19.32
C SER A 88 -19.54 -7.99 19.61
N ASP A 89 -19.87 -9.29 19.61
CA ASP A 89 -18.88 -10.34 19.88
C ASP A 89 -17.94 -10.56 18.68
N ILE A 90 -16.64 -10.72 18.96
CA ILE A 90 -15.65 -11.23 18.01
C ILE A 90 -15.28 -12.65 18.38
N ASP A 91 -15.62 -13.59 17.52
CA ASP A 91 -15.22 -14.99 17.64
C ASP A 91 -14.12 -15.31 16.64
N TYR A 92 -12.99 -15.85 17.11
CA TYR A 92 -11.88 -16.20 16.21
C TYR A 92 -11.24 -17.53 16.57
N GLU A 93 -10.84 -18.27 15.55
CA GLU A 93 -10.17 -19.57 15.69
C GLU A 93 -8.91 -19.66 14.81
N PHE A 94 -7.87 -20.31 15.35
CA PHE A 94 -6.67 -20.63 14.57
C PHE A 94 -6.81 -22.06 14.02
N ILE A 95 -6.69 -22.20 12.71
CA ILE A 95 -6.84 -23.44 11.97
C ILE A 95 -5.50 -23.84 11.37
N ASN A 96 -5.08 -25.09 11.60
CA ASN A 96 -3.91 -25.65 10.94
C ASN A 96 -4.31 -26.30 9.61
N PRO A 97 -3.96 -25.70 8.45
CA PRO A 97 -4.28 -26.27 7.14
C PRO A 97 -3.63 -27.63 6.89
N SER A 98 -2.52 -27.90 7.59
CA SER A 98 -1.74 -29.14 7.46
C SER A 98 -2.23 -30.27 8.39
N SER A 99 -3.37 -30.11 9.07
CA SER A 99 -3.87 -31.05 10.11
C SER A 99 -4.42 -32.37 9.58
N GLY A 100 -4.40 -32.62 8.25
CA GLY A 100 -4.85 -33.87 7.66
C GLY A 100 -3.99 -35.07 8.07
N ALA A 101 -4.61 -36.21 8.36
CA ALA A 101 -3.92 -37.47 8.72
C ALA A 101 -3.13 -38.04 7.51
N THR A 102 -3.58 -37.77 6.29
CA THR A 102 -2.97 -38.21 5.05
C THR A 102 -2.48 -37.04 4.19
N ASN A 103 -1.53 -37.29 3.29
CA ASN A 103 -1.08 -36.26 2.34
C ASN A 103 -2.23 -35.81 1.43
N ALA A 104 -3.12 -36.73 1.02
CA ALA A 104 -4.28 -36.39 0.19
C ALA A 104 -5.27 -35.44 0.87
N GLU A 105 -5.49 -35.60 2.19
CA GLU A 105 -6.33 -34.66 2.95
C GLU A 105 -5.69 -33.27 3.06
N ARG A 106 -4.37 -33.20 3.26
CA ARG A 106 -3.64 -31.93 3.28
C ARG A 106 -3.70 -31.22 1.93
N GLU A 107 -3.47 -31.94 0.83
CA GLU A 107 -3.61 -31.37 -0.51
C GLU A 107 -5.02 -30.87 -0.81
N LYS A 108 -6.05 -31.60 -0.33
CA LYS A 108 -7.44 -31.15 -0.46
C LYS A 108 -7.66 -29.83 0.29
N ASN A 109 -7.18 -29.71 1.53
CA ASN A 109 -7.27 -28.46 2.30
C ASN A 109 -6.56 -27.30 1.60
N TYR A 110 -5.37 -27.55 1.05
CA TYR A 110 -4.62 -26.53 0.30
C TYR A 110 -5.36 -26.10 -0.97
N THR A 111 -5.89 -27.04 -1.73
CA THR A 111 -6.67 -26.76 -2.93
C THR A 111 -7.94 -25.97 -2.63
N GLU A 112 -8.60 -26.23 -1.50
CA GLU A 112 -9.78 -25.47 -1.06
C GLU A 112 -9.43 -24.03 -0.69
N LEU A 113 -8.30 -23.81 -0.02
CA LEU A 113 -7.82 -22.47 0.31
C LEU A 113 -7.41 -21.70 -0.97
N GLU A 114 -6.71 -22.35 -1.89
CA GLU A 114 -6.31 -21.75 -3.16
C GLU A 114 -7.50 -21.36 -4.04
N LYS A 115 -8.57 -22.17 -4.10
CA LYS A 115 -9.82 -21.82 -4.78
C LYS A 115 -10.49 -20.58 -4.21
N ARG A 116 -10.27 -20.29 -2.92
CA ARG A 116 -10.74 -19.07 -2.24
C ARG A 116 -9.75 -17.90 -2.36
N GLY A 117 -8.69 -18.04 -3.17
CA GLY A 117 -7.67 -17.00 -3.40
C GLY A 117 -6.55 -16.96 -2.38
N MET A 118 -6.54 -17.86 -1.39
CA MET A 118 -5.52 -17.92 -0.35
C MET A 118 -4.38 -18.86 -0.76
N ARG A 119 -3.23 -18.31 -1.10
CA ARG A 119 -2.07 -19.06 -1.57
C ARG A 119 -1.09 -19.35 -0.44
N GLY A 120 -0.55 -20.57 -0.42
CA GLY A 120 0.49 -20.96 0.51
C GLY A 120 1.83 -20.26 0.21
N THR A 121 2.56 -19.93 1.26
CA THR A 121 3.91 -19.38 1.20
C THR A 121 4.92 -20.48 1.51
N MET A 122 5.86 -20.74 0.59
CA MET A 122 6.93 -21.71 0.81
C MET A 122 8.01 -21.08 1.70
N VAL A 123 8.37 -21.78 2.75
CA VAL A 123 9.40 -21.36 3.71
C VAL A 123 10.44 -22.47 3.87
N TYR A 124 11.71 -22.09 3.78
CA TYR A 124 12.82 -22.99 4.08
C TYR A 124 13.16 -22.90 5.56
N ASP A 125 13.19 -24.03 6.23
CA ASP A 125 13.50 -24.16 7.65
C ASP A 125 14.54 -25.26 7.84
N ARG A 126 15.00 -25.47 9.07
CA ARG A 126 15.87 -26.59 9.43
C ARG A 126 15.17 -27.47 10.44
N ASP A 127 15.24 -28.77 10.23
CA ASP A 127 14.75 -29.72 11.23
C ASP A 127 15.67 -29.77 12.47
N ASN A 128 15.29 -30.58 13.45
CA ASN A 128 16.06 -30.76 14.68
C ASN A 128 17.44 -31.37 14.46
N GLU A 129 17.69 -31.95 13.28
CA GLU A 129 18.98 -32.52 12.87
C GLU A 129 19.81 -31.53 12.02
N GLY A 130 19.26 -30.32 11.75
CA GLY A 130 19.92 -29.28 10.96
C GLY A 130 19.75 -29.43 9.45
N LYS A 131 18.93 -30.40 8.97
CA LYS A 131 18.65 -30.63 7.56
C LYS A 131 17.63 -29.60 7.06
N ALA A 132 17.87 -29.07 5.87
CA ALA A 132 16.93 -28.12 5.24
C ALA A 132 15.62 -28.85 4.90
N ILE A 133 14.53 -28.30 5.41
CA ILE A 133 13.16 -28.74 5.11
C ILE A 133 12.36 -27.60 4.49
N GLN A 134 11.44 -27.94 3.62
CA GLN A 134 10.53 -27.01 3.01
C GLN A 134 9.14 -27.16 3.63
N LYS A 135 8.56 -26.05 4.09
CA LYS A 135 7.23 -26.00 4.69
C LYS A 135 6.33 -25.06 3.90
N ILE A 136 5.05 -25.38 3.81
CA ILE A 136 4.03 -24.49 3.26
C ILE A 136 3.26 -23.89 4.44
N ILE A 137 3.22 -22.57 4.51
CA ILE A 137 2.50 -21.82 5.53
C ILE A 137 1.41 -20.99 4.86
N TYR A 138 0.23 -20.93 5.45
CA TYR A 138 -0.89 -20.12 4.98
C TYR A 138 -1.10 -18.91 5.91
N PRO A 139 -0.44 -17.77 5.66
CA PRO A 139 -0.56 -16.58 6.48
C PRO A 139 -1.81 -15.77 6.10
N TRP A 140 -2.98 -16.38 6.24
CA TRP A 140 -4.27 -15.83 5.84
C TRP A 140 -5.29 -15.88 6.97
N ALA A 141 -6.23 -14.94 6.92
CA ALA A 141 -7.46 -15.02 7.70
C ALA A 141 -8.68 -14.83 6.80
N GLU A 142 -9.80 -15.42 7.13
CA GLU A 142 -11.12 -15.16 6.55
C GLU A 142 -11.97 -14.46 7.59
N ILE A 143 -12.54 -13.32 7.23
CA ILE A 143 -13.42 -12.53 8.09
C ILE A 143 -14.84 -12.63 7.55
N ASN A 144 -15.76 -13.07 8.40
CA ASN A 144 -17.18 -13.14 8.08
C ASN A 144 -17.96 -12.13 8.91
N TYR A 145 -18.76 -11.32 8.25
CA TYR A 145 -19.69 -10.38 8.84
C TYR A 145 -20.99 -10.36 8.03
N ASP A 146 -22.12 -10.50 8.70
CA ASP A 146 -23.47 -10.50 8.09
C ASP A 146 -23.62 -11.46 6.90
N GLY A 147 -23.00 -12.65 6.99
CA GLY A 147 -23.05 -13.69 5.97
C GLY A 147 -22.12 -13.46 4.77
N LYS A 148 -21.38 -12.36 4.71
CA LYS A 148 -20.34 -12.10 3.71
C LYS A 148 -18.98 -12.49 4.28
N THR A 149 -18.14 -13.12 3.46
CA THR A 149 -16.79 -13.55 3.88
C THR A 149 -15.76 -13.00 2.90
N LEU A 150 -14.70 -12.39 3.42
CA LEU A 150 -13.56 -11.93 2.65
C LEU A 150 -12.25 -12.44 3.26
N PRO A 151 -11.27 -12.82 2.42
CA PRO A 151 -9.94 -13.21 2.87
C PRO A 151 -9.05 -11.98 3.09
N VAL A 152 -8.11 -12.08 4.05
CA VAL A 152 -7.04 -11.11 4.26
C VAL A 152 -5.70 -11.81 4.38
N CYS A 153 -4.71 -11.34 3.63
CA CYS A 153 -3.33 -11.81 3.73
C CYS A 153 -2.63 -11.11 4.90
N LEU A 154 -2.17 -11.91 5.87
CA LEU A 154 -1.46 -11.41 7.05
C LEU A 154 0.03 -11.19 6.79
N LEU A 155 0.59 -11.77 5.72
CA LEU A 155 1.98 -11.62 5.32
C LEU A 155 2.10 -10.56 4.22
N LYS A 156 2.94 -9.57 4.45
CA LYS A 156 3.41 -8.64 3.40
C LYS A 156 4.78 -9.09 2.91
N ASN A 157 4.93 -9.17 1.61
CA ASN A 157 6.18 -9.57 0.98
C ASN A 157 6.67 -8.44 0.09
N VAL A 158 7.54 -7.59 0.63
CA VAL A 158 8.16 -6.47 -0.09
C VAL A 158 9.45 -6.98 -0.71
N ALA A 159 9.57 -6.87 -2.03
CA ALA A 159 10.75 -7.32 -2.75
C ALA A 159 12.00 -6.54 -2.32
N GLY A 160 13.11 -7.25 -2.15
CA GLY A 160 14.38 -6.68 -1.67
C GLY A 160 14.55 -6.71 -0.15
N ASN A 161 13.51 -6.93 0.63
CA ASN A 161 13.59 -7.08 2.06
C ASN A 161 13.90 -8.53 2.46
N SER A 162 14.58 -8.69 3.59
CA SER A 162 14.75 -10.01 4.21
C SER A 162 13.42 -10.58 4.72
N GLY A 163 13.34 -11.90 4.90
CA GLY A 163 12.14 -12.53 5.48
C GLY A 163 11.80 -11.99 6.89
N GLU A 164 12.79 -11.59 7.68
CA GLU A 164 12.56 -10.98 9.01
C GLU A 164 11.98 -9.56 8.90
N GLU A 165 12.46 -8.77 7.96
CA GLU A 165 11.90 -7.44 7.67
C GLU A 165 10.46 -7.54 7.16
N ASN A 166 10.17 -8.45 6.25
CA ASN A 166 8.82 -8.69 5.74
C ASN A 166 7.85 -9.13 6.86
N LEU A 167 8.29 -9.98 7.80
CA LEU A 167 7.49 -10.33 8.97
C LEU A 167 7.24 -9.14 9.91
N ASN A 168 8.21 -8.25 10.07
CA ASN A 168 8.03 -7.03 10.86
C ASN A 168 7.02 -6.08 10.21
N ILE A 169 7.16 -5.84 8.90
CA ILE A 169 6.19 -5.06 8.11
C ILE A 169 4.80 -5.69 8.19
N SER A 170 4.71 -7.02 8.17
CA SER A 170 3.43 -7.73 8.31
C SER A 170 2.76 -7.44 9.64
N ILE A 171 3.52 -7.48 10.75
CA ILE A 171 3.02 -7.18 12.09
C ILE A 171 2.56 -5.71 12.19
N GLU A 172 3.30 -4.78 11.59
CA GLU A 172 2.94 -3.36 11.54
C GLU A 172 1.65 -3.11 10.77
N ASN A 173 1.40 -3.89 9.72
CA ASN A 173 0.22 -3.75 8.86
C ASN A 173 -1.02 -4.52 9.34
N LEU A 174 -0.95 -5.29 10.44
CA LEU A 174 -2.08 -6.11 10.91
C LEU A 174 -3.34 -5.29 11.17
N GLU A 175 -3.21 -4.17 11.90
CA GLU A 175 -4.36 -3.30 12.20
C GLU A 175 -5.02 -2.81 10.92
N PHE A 176 -4.23 -2.27 9.97
CA PHE A 176 -4.75 -1.81 8.69
C PHE A 176 -5.42 -2.94 7.91
N GLY A 177 -4.73 -4.09 7.73
CA GLY A 177 -5.25 -5.18 6.91
C GLY A 177 -6.54 -5.78 7.43
N LEU A 178 -6.66 -6.00 8.74
CA LEU A 178 -7.88 -6.51 9.36
C LEU A 178 -9.00 -5.47 9.33
N THR A 179 -8.70 -4.23 9.68
CA THR A 179 -9.68 -3.13 9.71
C THR A 179 -10.23 -2.83 8.31
N ASP A 180 -9.39 -2.89 7.28
CA ASP A 180 -9.80 -2.65 5.90
C ASP A 180 -10.84 -3.66 5.43
N VAL A 181 -10.62 -4.96 5.68
CA VAL A 181 -11.58 -6.01 5.34
C VAL A 181 -12.86 -5.88 6.16
N ILE A 182 -12.77 -5.57 7.45
CA ILE A 182 -13.95 -5.32 8.30
C ILE A 182 -14.75 -4.14 7.75
N ARG A 183 -14.09 -3.05 7.37
CA ARG A 183 -14.72 -1.87 6.77
C ARG A 183 -15.46 -2.21 5.47
N MET A 184 -14.84 -3.01 4.59
CA MET A 184 -15.49 -3.47 3.36
C MET A 184 -16.76 -4.29 3.64
N LEU A 185 -16.73 -5.14 4.67
CA LEU A 185 -17.88 -5.96 5.05
C LEU A 185 -18.99 -5.15 5.73
N TYR A 186 -18.61 -4.11 6.48
CA TYR A 186 -19.53 -3.25 7.23
C TYR A 186 -20.22 -2.22 6.34
N ASN A 187 -19.51 -1.63 5.36
CA ASN A 187 -20.08 -0.60 4.51
C ASN A 187 -21.20 -1.16 3.63
N ARG A 188 -22.41 -0.61 3.81
CA ARG A 188 -23.59 -1.00 3.04
C ARG A 188 -23.72 -0.26 1.72
N GLU A 189 -23.22 0.98 1.65
CA GLU A 189 -23.25 1.80 0.45
C GLU A 189 -21.90 1.67 -0.29
N VAL A 190 -21.98 1.02 -1.46
CA VAL A 190 -20.82 0.89 -2.34
C VAL A 190 -20.64 2.21 -3.07
N GLN A 191 -19.53 2.90 -2.82
CA GLN A 191 -19.15 4.11 -3.54
C GLN A 191 -18.86 3.80 -5.01
N LYS A 192 -19.12 4.76 -5.90
CA LYS A 192 -18.88 4.61 -7.33
C LYS A 192 -17.61 5.32 -7.74
N ILE A 193 -16.87 4.69 -8.65
CA ILE A 193 -15.73 5.27 -9.36
C ILE A 193 -15.91 5.02 -10.86
N ALA A 194 -15.32 5.86 -11.71
CA ALA A 194 -15.41 5.68 -13.15
C ALA A 194 -14.06 5.75 -13.83
N PHE A 195 -13.82 4.86 -14.79
CA PHE A 195 -12.81 5.04 -15.82
C PHE A 195 -13.40 5.90 -16.94
N ILE A 196 -12.69 6.96 -17.29
CA ILE A 196 -13.05 7.83 -18.40
C ILE A 196 -12.58 7.18 -19.70
N GLU A 197 -13.42 7.27 -20.74
CA GLU A 197 -13.18 6.74 -22.06
C GLU A 197 -13.55 7.78 -23.13
N GLY A 198 -13.00 7.63 -24.32
CA GLY A 198 -13.29 8.49 -25.48
C GLY A 198 -12.08 9.14 -26.11
N HIS A 199 -10.92 9.10 -25.44
CA HIS A 199 -9.70 9.75 -25.89
C HIS A 199 -8.56 8.76 -26.18
N GLY A 200 -8.89 7.47 -26.39
CA GLY A 200 -7.90 6.41 -26.64
C GLY A 200 -7.30 5.83 -25.36
N GLU A 201 -7.95 6.03 -24.24
CA GLU A 201 -7.58 5.41 -22.96
C GLU A 201 -7.55 3.89 -23.06
N PHE A 202 -6.84 3.25 -22.14
CA PHE A 202 -6.69 1.80 -22.15
C PHE A 202 -8.05 1.06 -22.10
N PRO A 203 -8.31 0.14 -23.06
CA PRO A 203 -9.50 -0.69 -23.04
C PRO A 203 -9.50 -1.65 -21.83
N GLU A 204 -10.68 -2.12 -21.46
CA GLU A 204 -10.91 -2.95 -20.26
C GLU A 204 -9.90 -4.11 -20.07
N PRO A 205 -9.51 -4.90 -21.10
CA PRO A 205 -8.55 -5.97 -20.90
C PRO A 205 -7.18 -5.50 -20.42
N LEU A 206 -6.74 -4.30 -20.81
CA LEU A 206 -5.44 -3.75 -20.41
C LEU A 206 -5.44 -3.19 -18.98
N VAL A 207 -6.60 -2.93 -18.38
CA VAL A 207 -6.75 -2.48 -16.98
C VAL A 207 -7.56 -3.45 -16.12
N TYR A 208 -7.71 -4.68 -16.60
CA TYR A 208 -8.59 -5.67 -16.00
C TYR A 208 -8.25 -5.98 -14.54
N ASP A 209 -6.98 -6.24 -14.23
CA ASP A 209 -6.57 -6.62 -12.86
C ASP A 209 -6.73 -5.45 -11.87
N ALA A 210 -6.50 -4.22 -12.31
CA ALA A 210 -6.79 -3.02 -11.53
C ALA A 210 -8.30 -2.86 -11.31
N SER A 211 -9.11 -3.00 -12.36
CA SER A 211 -10.57 -2.90 -12.29
C SER A 211 -11.16 -3.97 -11.37
N GLN A 212 -10.70 -5.21 -11.47
CA GLN A 212 -11.11 -6.30 -10.56
C GLN A 212 -10.69 -6.03 -9.11
N GLY A 213 -9.47 -5.55 -8.89
CA GLY A 213 -9.02 -5.16 -7.55
C GLY A 213 -9.88 -4.04 -6.95
N LEU A 214 -10.21 -3.02 -7.74
CA LEU A 214 -11.06 -1.90 -7.32
C LEU A 214 -12.52 -2.33 -7.10
N SER A 215 -13.03 -3.31 -7.85
CA SER A 215 -14.41 -3.80 -7.70
C SER A 215 -14.70 -4.46 -6.35
N HIS A 216 -13.67 -4.82 -5.58
CA HIS A 216 -13.84 -5.27 -4.20
C HIS A 216 -14.26 -4.14 -3.25
N TYR A 217 -13.94 -2.88 -3.60
CA TYR A 217 -14.21 -1.70 -2.78
C TYR A 217 -15.31 -0.81 -3.34
N TYR A 218 -15.43 -0.75 -4.68
CA TYR A 218 -16.23 0.23 -5.41
C TYR A 218 -17.09 -0.45 -6.47
N GLN A 219 -18.18 0.22 -6.83
CA GLN A 219 -18.80 -0.01 -8.13
C GLN A 219 -17.93 0.71 -9.17
N VAL A 220 -17.36 -0.06 -10.09
CA VAL A 220 -16.48 0.45 -11.15
C VAL A 220 -17.28 0.57 -12.43
N ASP A 221 -17.52 1.79 -12.86
CA ASP A 221 -18.20 2.11 -14.12
C ASP A 221 -17.16 2.55 -15.16
N ARG A 222 -17.52 2.51 -16.43
CA ARG A 222 -16.71 3.00 -17.56
C ARG A 222 -17.62 3.84 -18.47
N GLY A 223 -17.10 4.96 -18.98
CA GLY A 223 -17.90 5.78 -19.87
C GLY A 223 -17.22 7.06 -20.33
N SER A 224 -17.82 7.67 -21.36
CA SER A 224 -17.35 8.92 -21.95
C SER A 224 -18.03 10.13 -21.32
N ILE A 225 -17.30 11.24 -21.32
CA ILE A 225 -17.81 12.53 -20.84
C ILE A 225 -18.79 13.08 -21.89
N THR A 226 -19.89 13.63 -21.42
CA THR A 226 -20.88 14.32 -22.26
C THR A 226 -20.87 15.83 -21.97
N ASN A 227 -21.71 16.59 -22.68
CA ASN A 227 -21.87 18.03 -22.44
C ASN A 227 -22.72 18.35 -21.18
N ASP A 228 -23.15 17.34 -20.43
CA ASP A 228 -23.83 17.54 -19.15
C ASP A 228 -22.79 17.73 -18.04
N VAL A 229 -22.78 18.90 -17.42
CA VAL A 229 -21.83 19.25 -16.35
C VAL A 229 -21.96 18.38 -15.08
N ASN A 230 -23.08 17.69 -14.93
CA ASN A 230 -23.40 16.88 -13.76
C ASN A 230 -23.19 15.37 -14.01
N ILE A 231 -22.71 14.97 -15.18
CA ILE A 231 -22.55 13.54 -15.55
C ILE A 231 -21.62 12.78 -14.58
N LEU A 232 -20.67 13.49 -13.96
CA LEU A 232 -19.68 12.91 -13.04
C LEU A 232 -20.08 13.02 -11.57
N ASP A 233 -21.16 13.72 -11.21
CA ASP A 233 -21.50 14.03 -9.81
C ASP A 233 -21.78 12.79 -8.94
N GLY A 234 -22.14 11.67 -9.55
CA GLY A 234 -22.39 10.40 -8.84
C GLY A 234 -21.12 9.60 -8.47
N TYR A 235 -19.97 10.02 -8.96
CA TYR A 235 -18.72 9.30 -8.76
C TYR A 235 -17.86 9.94 -7.69
N LYS A 236 -17.31 9.11 -6.79
CA LYS A 236 -16.41 9.54 -5.72
C LYS A 236 -15.02 9.91 -6.24
N ALA A 237 -14.55 9.17 -7.25
CA ALA A 237 -13.32 9.44 -7.98
C ALA A 237 -13.47 9.04 -9.44
N ILE A 238 -12.71 9.67 -10.32
CA ILE A 238 -12.56 9.27 -11.71
C ILE A 238 -11.09 8.93 -12.00
N ILE A 239 -10.89 8.04 -12.98
CA ILE A 239 -9.58 7.56 -13.41
C ILE A 239 -9.45 7.87 -14.90
N ILE A 240 -8.41 8.58 -15.28
CA ILE A 240 -8.05 8.89 -16.67
C ILE A 240 -6.73 8.16 -16.94
N ALA A 241 -6.78 7.12 -17.78
CA ALA A 241 -5.68 6.16 -17.92
C ALA A 241 -5.19 6.08 -19.37
N GLY A 242 -4.12 6.79 -19.68
CA GLY A 242 -3.43 6.72 -20.97
C GLY A 242 -4.23 7.30 -22.15
N PRO A 243 -4.76 8.52 -22.08
CA PRO A 243 -5.38 9.15 -23.23
C PRO A 243 -4.33 9.44 -24.32
N GLU A 244 -4.73 9.21 -25.58
CA GLU A 244 -3.88 9.43 -26.77
C GLU A 244 -4.43 10.54 -27.71
N SER A 245 -5.63 11.05 -27.44
CA SER A 245 -6.26 12.10 -28.24
C SER A 245 -6.71 13.28 -27.37
N LYS A 246 -6.92 14.42 -28.03
CA LYS A 246 -7.19 15.70 -27.36
C LYS A 246 -8.56 15.74 -26.72
N PHE A 247 -8.62 16.18 -25.48
CA PHE A 247 -9.86 16.57 -24.81
C PHE A 247 -10.38 17.89 -25.41
N THR A 248 -11.67 17.96 -25.62
CA THR A 248 -12.35 19.19 -26.04
C THR A 248 -12.47 20.17 -24.87
N GLU A 249 -12.68 21.45 -25.16
CA GLU A 249 -12.90 22.45 -24.09
C GLU A 249 -14.15 22.15 -23.25
N GLN A 250 -15.15 21.49 -23.85
CA GLN A 250 -16.36 21.06 -23.14
C GLN A 250 -16.05 19.97 -22.11
N GLU A 251 -15.30 18.96 -22.49
CA GLU A 251 -14.91 17.85 -21.60
C GLU A 251 -13.97 18.34 -20.48
N LYS A 252 -13.03 19.21 -20.80
CA LYS A 252 -12.18 19.89 -19.82
C LYS A 252 -13.02 20.67 -18.80
N TYR A 253 -14.06 21.37 -19.27
CA TYR A 253 -14.97 22.12 -18.40
C TYR A 253 -15.75 21.18 -17.46
N VAL A 254 -16.25 20.06 -17.96
CA VAL A 254 -16.96 19.08 -17.14
C VAL A 254 -16.05 18.49 -16.05
N ILE A 255 -14.82 18.10 -16.42
CA ILE A 255 -13.84 17.61 -15.45
C ILE A 255 -13.48 18.70 -14.42
N ASP A 256 -13.23 19.92 -14.87
CA ASP A 256 -12.90 21.05 -13.99
C ASP A 256 -14.03 21.29 -12.98
N GLN A 257 -15.27 21.40 -13.42
CA GLN A 257 -16.39 21.64 -12.53
C GLN A 257 -16.67 20.46 -11.59
N TYR A 258 -16.41 19.22 -12.02
CA TYR A 258 -16.43 18.05 -11.13
C TYR A 258 -15.39 18.19 -10.01
N ILE A 259 -14.15 18.60 -10.31
CA ILE A 259 -13.09 18.86 -9.33
C ILE A 259 -13.50 20.03 -8.42
N MET A 260 -14.08 21.11 -8.99
CA MET A 260 -14.55 22.26 -8.19
C MET A 260 -15.64 21.88 -7.20
N LYS A 261 -16.48 20.89 -7.50
CA LYS A 261 -17.48 20.32 -6.59
C LYS A 261 -16.86 19.44 -5.48
N GLY A 262 -15.57 19.15 -5.53
CA GLY A 262 -14.84 18.27 -4.60
C GLY A 262 -14.60 16.86 -5.14
N GLY A 263 -14.82 16.66 -6.44
CA GLY A 263 -14.50 15.42 -7.15
C GLY A 263 -13.00 15.15 -7.15
N LYS A 264 -12.62 13.88 -7.22
CA LYS A 264 -11.25 13.40 -7.07
C LYS A 264 -10.79 12.71 -8.33
N VAL A 265 -9.54 12.91 -8.72
CA VAL A 265 -9.04 12.39 -10.00
C VAL A 265 -7.69 11.69 -9.82
N LEU A 266 -7.61 10.48 -10.40
CA LEU A 266 -6.35 9.79 -10.66
C LEU A 266 -5.98 10.03 -12.12
N TRP A 267 -4.95 10.85 -12.33
CA TRP A 267 -4.39 11.16 -13.64
C TRP A 267 -3.22 10.23 -13.93
N LEU A 268 -3.35 9.37 -14.94
CA LEU A 268 -2.28 8.51 -15.45
C LEU A 268 -2.04 8.94 -16.90
N LEU A 269 -1.04 9.79 -17.11
CA LEU A 269 -0.83 10.53 -18.36
C LEU A 269 0.59 10.37 -18.86
N ASP A 270 0.75 10.02 -20.10
CA ASP A 270 2.06 9.99 -20.75
C ASP A 270 2.41 11.36 -21.36
N GLY A 271 3.59 11.89 -21.04
CA GLY A 271 4.10 13.11 -21.68
C GLY A 271 4.60 12.86 -23.11
N SER A 272 4.91 11.61 -23.45
CA SER A 272 5.38 11.19 -24.76
C SER A 272 4.69 9.90 -25.21
N ARG A 273 4.53 9.73 -26.52
CA ARG A 273 3.92 8.54 -27.13
C ARG A 273 4.94 7.77 -27.95
N ILE A 274 5.03 6.48 -27.70
CA ILE A 274 5.95 5.54 -28.35
C ILE A 274 5.16 4.37 -28.92
N SER A 275 5.46 3.99 -30.18
CA SER A 275 4.90 2.80 -30.81
C SER A 275 5.73 1.58 -30.45
N LEU A 276 5.19 0.73 -29.55
CA LEU A 276 5.81 -0.54 -29.18
C LEU A 276 5.88 -1.52 -30.35
N ASP A 277 4.88 -1.52 -31.23
CA ASP A 277 4.85 -2.37 -32.44
C ASP A 277 6.00 -2.02 -33.38
N SER A 278 6.25 -0.71 -33.58
CA SER A 278 7.38 -0.26 -34.39
C SER A 278 8.72 -0.62 -33.75
N LEU A 279 8.84 -0.47 -32.45
CA LEU A 279 10.06 -0.83 -31.71
C LEU A 279 10.34 -2.32 -31.76
N SER A 280 9.32 -3.17 -31.62
CA SER A 280 9.45 -4.63 -31.67
C SER A 280 9.81 -5.14 -33.08
N THR A 281 9.33 -4.47 -34.13
CA THR A 281 9.54 -4.87 -35.52
C THR A 281 10.87 -4.33 -36.09
N ASN A 282 11.21 -3.07 -35.80
CA ASN A 282 12.33 -2.38 -36.43
C ASN A 282 13.48 -2.09 -35.45
N SER A 283 13.40 -2.53 -34.19
CA SER A 283 14.35 -2.21 -33.10
C SER A 283 14.52 -0.72 -32.83
N GLN A 284 13.78 0.13 -33.53
CA GLN A 284 13.77 1.59 -33.39
C GLN A 284 12.37 2.14 -33.65
N THR A 285 12.05 3.25 -32.95
CA THR A 285 10.82 4.02 -33.17
C THR A 285 11.09 5.49 -32.86
N ILE A 286 10.12 6.35 -33.16
CA ILE A 286 10.19 7.77 -32.82
C ILE A 286 9.25 8.02 -31.64
N GLY A 287 9.81 8.55 -30.55
CA GLY A 287 9.03 9.12 -29.47
C GLY A 287 8.55 10.53 -29.85
N ILE A 288 7.27 10.79 -29.73
CA ILE A 288 6.65 12.09 -30.02
C ILE A 288 5.94 12.63 -28.78
N ILE A 289 5.64 13.93 -28.77
CA ILE A 289 4.85 14.54 -27.70
C ILE A 289 3.43 13.97 -27.73
N ASN A 290 2.89 13.62 -26.56
CA ASN A 290 1.49 13.21 -26.42
C ASN A 290 0.61 14.46 -26.20
N GLU A 291 -0.03 14.94 -27.26
CA GLU A 291 -0.84 16.17 -27.23
C GLU A 291 -2.30 15.86 -26.84
N VAL A 292 -2.60 15.85 -25.55
CA VAL A 292 -3.94 15.55 -25.01
C VAL A 292 -4.79 16.79 -24.65
N ASN A 293 -4.22 18.00 -24.78
CA ASN A 293 -4.87 19.28 -24.46
C ASN A 293 -5.28 19.44 -23.00
N LEU A 294 -4.51 18.86 -22.06
CA LEU A 294 -4.75 18.99 -20.61
C LEU A 294 -3.70 19.85 -19.89
N GLU A 295 -2.69 20.32 -20.61
CA GLU A 295 -1.48 20.96 -20.05
C GLU A 295 -1.84 22.22 -19.25
N ASP A 296 -2.75 23.06 -19.74
CA ASP A 296 -3.19 24.28 -19.07
C ASP A 296 -4.02 23.98 -17.80
N GLN A 297 -4.78 22.89 -17.84
CA GLN A 297 -5.58 22.41 -16.72
C GLN A 297 -4.69 21.86 -15.60
N LEU A 298 -3.75 20.97 -15.94
CA LEU A 298 -2.78 20.44 -15.00
C LEU A 298 -1.92 21.54 -14.39
N PHE A 299 -1.45 22.49 -15.23
CA PHE A 299 -0.65 23.63 -14.78
C PHE A 299 -1.41 24.51 -13.78
N THR A 300 -2.71 24.71 -14.01
CA THR A 300 -3.58 25.48 -13.11
C THR A 300 -3.74 24.76 -11.77
N TYR A 301 -3.75 23.42 -11.76
CA TYR A 301 -3.84 22.63 -10.53
C TYR A 301 -2.50 22.48 -9.79
N GLY A 302 -1.37 22.86 -10.40
CA GLY A 302 -0.09 22.88 -9.71
C GLY A 302 0.95 21.90 -10.23
N VAL A 303 0.65 21.19 -11.32
CA VAL A 303 1.52 20.14 -11.88
C VAL A 303 1.83 20.40 -13.35
N ARG A 304 3.06 20.11 -13.76
CA ARG A 304 3.46 20.05 -15.16
C ARG A 304 4.10 18.71 -15.46
N ILE A 305 3.55 17.98 -16.42
CA ILE A 305 4.16 16.79 -17.02
C ILE A 305 5.03 17.25 -18.18
N ASN A 306 6.32 16.93 -18.11
CA ASN A 306 7.25 17.32 -19.16
C ASN A 306 7.27 16.27 -20.27
N PRO A 307 7.26 16.65 -21.55
CA PRO A 307 7.33 15.72 -22.68
C PRO A 307 8.77 15.23 -22.87
N VAL A 308 9.20 14.34 -22.02
CA VAL A 308 10.54 13.73 -22.01
C VAL A 308 10.45 12.24 -21.72
N LEU A 309 11.52 11.51 -22.05
CA LEU A 309 11.72 10.12 -21.67
C LEU A 309 12.78 10.04 -20.58
N VAL A 310 12.44 9.46 -19.47
CA VAL A 310 13.34 9.24 -18.34
C VAL A 310 13.94 7.84 -18.42
N GLN A 311 15.26 7.77 -18.48
CA GLN A 311 16.04 6.54 -18.35
C GLN A 311 16.68 6.49 -16.97
N ASN A 312 16.80 5.30 -16.38
CA ASN A 312 17.42 5.15 -15.07
C ASN A 312 18.26 3.88 -14.97
N VAL A 313 19.32 3.92 -14.16
CA VAL A 313 20.20 2.76 -13.92
C VAL A 313 19.50 1.61 -13.21
N GLN A 314 18.51 1.91 -12.37
CA GLN A 314 17.60 0.92 -11.79
C GLN A 314 16.39 0.75 -12.70
N CYS A 315 16.41 -0.26 -13.53
CA CYS A 315 15.41 -0.52 -14.56
C CYS A 315 15.03 -1.99 -14.63
N ALA A 316 13.94 -2.27 -15.30
CA ALA A 316 13.55 -3.63 -15.64
C ALA A 316 14.56 -4.25 -16.63
N LEU A 317 14.53 -5.57 -16.72
CA LEU A 317 15.38 -6.32 -17.65
C LEU A 317 14.53 -6.86 -18.79
N VAL A 318 15.10 -6.89 -19.99
CA VAL A 318 14.50 -7.50 -21.16
C VAL A 318 15.40 -8.61 -21.70
N PRO A 319 14.83 -9.71 -22.22
CA PRO A 319 15.62 -10.77 -22.83
C PRO A 319 16.14 -10.32 -24.21
N VAL A 320 17.45 -10.27 -24.35
CA VAL A 320 18.09 -9.93 -25.62
C VAL A 320 18.77 -11.16 -26.18
N ASN A 321 18.55 -11.43 -27.47
CA ASN A 321 19.22 -12.52 -28.15
C ASN A 321 20.66 -12.16 -28.45
N MET A 322 21.59 -12.77 -27.72
CA MET A 322 23.05 -12.57 -27.85
C MET A 322 23.71 -13.61 -28.79
N ALA A 323 22.92 -14.47 -29.45
CA ALA A 323 23.44 -15.43 -30.41
C ALA A 323 23.99 -14.74 -31.65
N ARG A 324 25.05 -15.30 -32.24
CA ARG A 324 25.56 -14.86 -33.54
C ARG A 324 24.60 -15.30 -34.65
N GLU A 325 24.64 -14.60 -35.76
CA GLU A 325 23.84 -14.95 -36.93
C GLU A 325 24.12 -16.42 -37.37
N GLY A 326 23.04 -17.24 -37.42
CA GLY A 326 23.11 -18.67 -37.72
C GLY A 326 23.17 -19.61 -36.51
N ASP A 327 23.40 -19.10 -35.30
CA ASP A 327 23.38 -19.91 -34.09
C ASP A 327 21.96 -20.01 -33.48
N GLN A 328 21.76 -20.99 -32.58
CA GLN A 328 20.53 -21.12 -31.81
C GLN A 328 20.33 -19.85 -30.94
N PRO A 329 19.10 -19.31 -30.84
CA PRO A 329 18.82 -18.13 -30.01
C PRO A 329 19.27 -18.33 -28.57
N LYS A 330 20.09 -17.43 -28.05
CA LYS A 330 20.56 -17.38 -26.67
C LYS A 330 20.11 -16.05 -26.04
N TYR A 331 19.08 -16.11 -25.21
CA TYR A 331 18.57 -14.92 -24.54
C TYR A 331 19.28 -14.65 -23.23
N GLU A 332 19.80 -13.44 -23.06
CA GLU A 332 20.38 -12.96 -21.81
C GLU A 332 19.62 -11.72 -21.30
N PRO A 333 19.43 -11.59 -19.97
CA PRO A 333 18.75 -10.42 -19.41
C PRO A 333 19.62 -9.18 -19.55
N SER A 334 19.11 -8.15 -20.21
CA SER A 334 19.80 -6.86 -20.42
C SER A 334 18.99 -5.71 -19.85
N SER A 335 19.67 -4.65 -19.39
CA SER A 335 19.02 -3.49 -18.77
C SER A 335 18.19 -2.71 -19.79
N TRP A 336 16.90 -2.55 -19.53
CA TRP A 336 16.00 -1.73 -20.32
C TRP A 336 15.79 -0.36 -19.64
N TYR A 337 16.66 0.59 -19.89
CA TYR A 337 16.71 1.87 -19.16
C TYR A 337 15.46 2.72 -19.32
N TYR A 338 14.64 2.51 -20.36
CA TYR A 338 13.33 3.16 -20.56
C TYR A 338 12.21 2.60 -19.65
N SER A 339 12.50 1.57 -18.87
CA SER A 339 11.58 1.02 -17.86
C SER A 339 12.18 1.18 -16.45
N PRO A 340 12.24 2.41 -15.91
CA PRO A 340 12.69 2.65 -14.55
C PRO A 340 11.87 1.89 -13.52
N LEU A 341 12.54 1.37 -12.49
CA LEU A 341 11.89 0.86 -11.29
C LEU A 341 11.73 2.03 -10.31
N LEU A 342 10.51 2.53 -10.19
CA LEU A 342 10.21 3.70 -9.39
C LEU A 342 10.20 3.37 -7.90
N MET A 343 10.95 4.16 -7.14
CA MET A 343 10.99 4.07 -5.69
C MET A 343 9.74 4.72 -5.10
N THR A 344 9.14 4.06 -4.14
CA THR A 344 7.94 4.50 -3.43
C THR A 344 8.30 5.34 -2.22
N SER A 345 7.54 6.39 -1.93
CA SER A 345 7.71 7.21 -0.73
C SER A 345 7.32 6.42 0.52
N PRO A 346 8.19 6.34 1.55
CA PRO A 346 7.84 5.65 2.79
C PRO A 346 6.91 6.46 3.70
N GLU A 347 6.72 7.75 3.43
CA GLU A 347 5.99 8.67 4.31
C GLU A 347 4.50 8.78 3.94
N HIS A 348 4.15 8.50 2.68
CA HIS A 348 2.78 8.65 2.20
C HIS A 348 1.99 7.33 2.31
N PRO A 349 0.72 7.35 2.80
CA PRO A 349 -0.08 6.13 3.03
C PRO A 349 -0.33 5.31 1.76
N ALA A 350 -0.42 5.94 0.60
CA ALA A 350 -0.64 5.22 -0.66
C ALA A 350 0.58 4.39 -1.11
N THR A 351 1.78 4.78 -0.70
CA THR A 351 3.04 4.18 -1.20
C THR A 351 3.88 3.48 -0.14
N ARG A 352 3.52 3.63 1.12
CA ARG A 352 4.25 3.01 2.23
C ARG A 352 4.26 1.49 2.14
N ASN A 353 5.42 0.89 2.38
CA ASN A 353 5.63 -0.55 2.38
C ASN A 353 5.22 -1.23 1.06
N LEU A 354 5.36 -0.53 -0.07
CA LEU A 354 5.22 -1.12 -1.38
C LEU A 354 6.58 -1.52 -1.97
N THR A 355 6.56 -2.56 -2.78
CA THR A 355 7.67 -2.87 -3.68
C THR A 355 7.81 -1.75 -4.72
N PRO A 356 9.01 -1.58 -5.32
CA PRO A 356 9.16 -0.65 -6.43
C PRO A 356 8.08 -0.86 -7.50
N VAL A 357 7.66 0.22 -8.13
CA VAL A 357 6.65 0.22 -9.21
C VAL A 357 7.38 0.19 -10.55
N LYS A 358 7.04 -0.77 -11.40
CA LYS A 358 7.58 -0.87 -12.77
C LYS A 358 6.89 0.17 -13.64
N SER A 359 7.68 0.99 -14.32
CA SER A 359 7.23 2.00 -15.28
C SER A 359 7.70 1.65 -16.69
N GLU A 360 7.15 2.31 -17.71
CA GLU A 360 7.60 2.16 -19.08
C GLU A 360 7.49 3.49 -19.84
N PHE A 361 8.58 3.95 -20.48
CA PHE A 361 8.67 5.23 -21.18
C PHE A 361 8.20 6.44 -20.38
N THR A 362 8.42 6.40 -19.08
CA THR A 362 7.93 7.42 -18.16
C THR A 362 8.45 8.81 -18.45
N SER A 363 7.62 9.80 -18.19
CA SER A 363 7.95 11.23 -18.24
C SER A 363 8.25 11.78 -16.83
N SER A 364 8.63 13.05 -16.74
CA SER A 364 8.89 13.70 -15.44
C SER A 364 7.77 14.67 -15.06
N ILE A 365 7.59 14.86 -13.76
CA ILE A 365 6.67 15.83 -13.17
C ILE A 365 7.44 16.92 -12.46
N ASP A 366 7.03 18.19 -12.70
CA ASP A 366 7.44 19.35 -11.92
C ASP A 366 6.23 19.93 -11.16
N PHE A 367 6.44 20.38 -9.94
CA PHE A 367 5.49 21.23 -9.24
C PHE A 367 5.57 22.67 -9.76
N VAL A 368 4.43 23.25 -10.06
CA VAL A 368 4.28 24.64 -10.52
C VAL A 368 3.33 25.42 -9.62
N GLY A 369 3.22 26.73 -9.76
CA GLY A 369 2.30 27.54 -8.95
C GLY A 369 2.66 27.47 -7.46
N SER A 370 3.80 28.09 -7.07
CA SER A 370 4.25 28.14 -5.67
C SER A 370 3.30 28.90 -4.74
N GLU A 371 2.40 29.73 -5.30
CA GLU A 371 1.37 30.48 -4.60
C GLU A 371 0.14 29.65 -4.21
N LEU A 372 -0.01 28.44 -4.77
CA LEU A 372 -1.13 27.56 -4.41
C LEU A 372 -0.96 27.03 -2.99
N ASN A 373 -2.00 27.19 -2.17
CA ASN A 373 -2.03 26.67 -0.83
C ASN A 373 -2.54 25.22 -0.81
N VAL A 374 -1.74 24.32 -1.38
CA VAL A 374 -2.02 22.89 -1.47
C VAL A 374 -0.88 22.09 -0.84
N LYS A 375 -1.22 21.00 -0.18
CA LYS A 375 -0.25 20.02 0.31
C LYS A 375 0.24 19.21 -0.88
N ARG A 376 1.57 19.12 -1.05
CA ARG A 376 2.24 18.44 -2.15
C ARG A 376 3.12 17.32 -1.64
N GLU A 377 2.94 16.12 -2.14
CA GLU A 377 3.70 14.95 -1.73
C GLU A 377 4.16 14.14 -2.93
N VAL A 378 5.42 13.70 -2.89
CA VAL A 378 5.96 12.81 -3.92
C VAL A 378 5.61 11.38 -3.56
N LEU A 379 4.97 10.67 -4.50
CA LEU A 379 4.59 9.27 -4.36
C LEU A 379 5.62 8.33 -4.97
N LEU A 380 6.00 8.62 -6.22
CA LEU A 380 6.90 7.80 -7.03
C LEU A 380 8.02 8.67 -7.60
N ALA A 381 9.24 8.19 -7.48
CA ALA A 381 10.41 8.85 -8.04
C ALA A 381 11.45 7.83 -8.52
N THR A 382 12.33 8.24 -9.44
CA THR A 382 13.46 7.40 -9.84
C THR A 382 14.51 7.28 -8.73
N SER A 383 15.38 6.29 -8.84
CA SER A 383 16.63 6.28 -8.08
C SER A 383 17.59 7.35 -8.62
N PRO A 384 18.65 7.74 -7.89
CA PRO A 384 19.77 8.49 -8.46
C PRO A 384 20.39 7.78 -9.65
N GLY A 385 20.93 8.54 -10.61
CA GLY A 385 21.52 8.01 -11.84
C GLY A 385 20.48 7.89 -12.95
N SER A 386 19.95 9.03 -13.35
CA SER A 386 19.00 9.14 -14.47
C SER A 386 19.62 9.88 -15.66
N HIS A 387 19.02 9.67 -16.82
CA HIS A 387 19.22 10.44 -18.05
C HIS A 387 17.86 10.88 -18.58
N ILE A 388 17.75 12.13 -19.02
CA ILE A 388 16.53 12.67 -19.64
C ILE A 388 16.77 12.86 -21.13
N GLN A 389 15.91 12.25 -21.93
CA GLN A 389 15.89 12.38 -23.36
C GLN A 389 14.67 13.21 -23.79
N SER A 390 14.90 14.34 -24.44
CA SER A 390 13.81 15.17 -24.95
C SER A 390 13.13 14.51 -26.14
N VAL A 391 11.84 14.74 -26.32
CA VAL A 391 11.08 14.33 -27.50
C VAL A 391 10.75 15.54 -28.38
N PRO A 392 10.67 15.40 -29.72
CA PRO A 392 10.76 14.14 -30.47
C PRO A 392 12.20 13.62 -30.58
N SER A 393 12.35 12.30 -30.46
CA SER A 393 13.65 11.61 -30.54
C SER A 393 13.52 10.17 -30.95
N ILE A 394 14.62 9.56 -31.37
CA ILE A 394 14.68 8.14 -31.71
C ILE A 394 14.80 7.34 -30.40
N VAL A 395 13.92 6.38 -30.21
CA VAL A 395 14.00 5.34 -29.18
C VAL A 395 14.52 4.08 -29.84
N SER A 396 15.64 3.52 -29.34
CA SER A 396 16.30 2.34 -29.94
C SER A 396 16.56 1.28 -28.88
N MET A 397 16.48 0.02 -29.31
CA MET A 397 16.93 -1.13 -28.52
C MET A 397 18.44 -1.07 -28.22
N ASP A 398 19.22 -0.31 -28.98
CA ASP A 398 20.66 -0.12 -28.73
C ASP A 398 21.00 0.50 -27.39
N VAL A 399 20.02 1.08 -26.71
CA VAL A 399 20.17 1.61 -25.34
C VAL A 399 20.71 0.56 -24.35
N ILE A 400 20.46 -0.72 -24.60
CA ILE A 400 20.97 -1.82 -23.77
C ILE A 400 22.50 -1.89 -23.75
N ASN A 401 23.16 -1.37 -24.79
CA ASN A 401 24.63 -1.34 -24.93
C ASN A 401 25.27 -0.13 -24.23
N VAL A 402 24.48 0.78 -23.68
CA VAL A 402 24.98 1.96 -22.97
C VAL A 402 25.59 1.52 -21.63
N GLU A 403 26.83 1.89 -21.41
CA GLU A 403 27.52 1.63 -20.14
C GLU A 403 26.88 2.43 -18.99
N LYS A 404 26.74 1.79 -17.84
CA LYS A 404 26.25 2.42 -16.60
C LYS A 404 27.31 3.34 -16.00
N ASN A 405 27.53 4.50 -16.61
CA ASN A 405 28.49 5.49 -16.13
C ASN A 405 27.82 6.84 -15.82
N ALA A 406 28.47 7.62 -14.95
CA ALA A 406 27.96 8.93 -14.52
C ALA A 406 27.97 10.01 -15.64
N GLN A 407 28.63 9.76 -16.76
CA GLN A 407 28.64 10.68 -17.88
C GLN A 407 27.30 10.63 -18.65
N TYR A 408 26.76 9.45 -18.84
CA TYR A 408 25.45 9.26 -19.48
C TYR A 408 24.31 9.47 -18.46
N PHE A 409 24.37 8.78 -17.32
CA PHE A 409 23.40 8.92 -16.23
C PHE A 409 23.79 10.05 -15.28
N ASN A 410 23.76 11.28 -15.79
CA ASN A 410 24.35 12.47 -15.17
C ASN A 410 23.44 13.15 -14.13
N ILE A 411 22.19 12.70 -13.98
CA ILE A 411 21.25 13.25 -13.00
C ILE A 411 21.33 12.42 -11.72
N SER A 412 21.92 13.02 -10.68
CA SER A 412 22.07 12.39 -9.36
C SER A 412 20.88 12.62 -8.42
N SER A 413 19.99 13.55 -8.76
CA SER A 413 18.72 13.76 -8.04
C SER A 413 17.66 12.76 -8.48
N ARG A 414 16.66 12.56 -7.61
CA ARG A 414 15.47 11.80 -7.96
C ARG A 414 14.59 12.62 -8.91
N ILE A 415 14.04 11.97 -9.92
CA ILE A 415 13.07 12.57 -10.83
C ILE A 415 11.69 12.13 -10.37
N PHE A 416 10.77 13.07 -10.21
CA PHE A 416 9.40 12.79 -9.79
C PHE A 416 8.59 12.28 -10.98
N VAL A 417 7.86 11.21 -10.75
CA VAL A 417 7.00 10.55 -11.73
C VAL A 417 5.55 10.44 -11.23
N GLY A 418 5.36 10.30 -9.92
CA GLY A 418 4.04 10.27 -9.30
C GLY A 418 3.98 11.23 -8.12
N VAL A 419 2.94 12.05 -8.07
CA VAL A 419 2.73 13.05 -7.01
C VAL A 419 1.27 13.09 -6.57
N ALA A 420 1.04 13.49 -5.33
CA ALA A 420 -0.29 13.78 -4.79
C ALA A 420 -0.38 15.24 -4.40
N GLU A 421 -1.52 15.86 -4.67
CA GLU A 421 -1.87 17.19 -4.21
C GLU A 421 -3.21 17.17 -3.48
N GLU A 422 -3.29 17.87 -2.35
CA GLU A 422 -4.48 17.96 -1.52
C GLU A 422 -4.69 19.42 -1.09
N GLY A 423 -5.90 19.94 -1.29
CA GLY A 423 -6.23 21.31 -0.90
C GLY A 423 -7.39 21.91 -1.68
N ILE A 424 -7.34 23.23 -1.85
CA ILE A 424 -8.33 24.00 -2.62
C ILE A 424 -7.64 24.49 -3.89
N PHE A 425 -8.23 24.15 -5.05
CA PHE A 425 -7.66 24.43 -6.37
C PHE A 425 -8.46 25.49 -7.09
N PRO A 426 -7.79 26.38 -7.84
CA PRO A 426 -8.45 27.31 -8.73
C PRO A 426 -9.00 26.60 -9.97
N SER A 427 -10.17 27.03 -10.46
CA SER A 427 -10.70 26.55 -11.73
C SER A 427 -9.88 27.11 -12.90
N VAL A 428 -9.62 26.28 -13.91
CA VAL A 428 -9.01 26.72 -15.17
C VAL A 428 -9.95 27.66 -15.95
N PHE A 429 -11.26 27.59 -15.68
CA PHE A 429 -12.29 28.41 -16.31
C PHE A 429 -12.69 29.65 -15.49
N ARG A 430 -11.99 29.96 -14.38
CA ARG A 430 -12.33 31.12 -13.52
C ARG A 430 -12.42 32.46 -14.25
N ASN A 431 -11.63 32.62 -15.35
CA ASN A 431 -11.59 33.83 -16.17
C ASN A 431 -11.87 33.54 -17.65
N ARG A 432 -12.51 32.42 -17.97
CA ARG A 432 -12.86 32.01 -19.33
C ARG A 432 -14.39 31.94 -19.47
N LEU A 433 -14.87 32.07 -20.69
CA LEU A 433 -16.26 31.82 -21.01
C LEU A 433 -16.56 30.33 -20.92
N ILE A 434 -17.81 30.01 -20.58
CA ILE A 434 -18.28 28.62 -20.63
C ILE A 434 -18.20 28.16 -22.08
N PRO A 435 -17.63 26.98 -22.37
CA PRO A 435 -17.56 26.44 -23.73
C PRO A 435 -18.96 26.31 -24.36
N GLU A 436 -19.07 26.58 -25.64
CA GLU A 436 -20.31 26.47 -26.40
C GLU A 436 -20.81 25.01 -26.38
N GLY A 437 -22.12 24.81 -26.19
CA GLY A 437 -22.75 23.50 -26.15
C GLY A 437 -22.84 22.85 -24.77
N ILE A 438 -22.24 23.42 -23.73
CA ILE A 438 -22.40 22.92 -22.35
C ILE A 438 -23.83 23.15 -21.87
N GLN A 439 -24.43 22.09 -21.34
CA GLN A 439 -25.78 22.11 -20.74
C GLN A 439 -25.68 22.35 -19.23
N THR A 440 -25.73 23.60 -18.81
CA THR A 440 -25.76 23.95 -17.39
C THR A 440 -26.67 25.16 -17.14
N LYS A 441 -27.34 25.16 -15.97
CA LYS A 441 -28.00 26.33 -15.40
C LYS A 441 -27.23 26.90 -14.20
N GLU A 442 -26.16 26.23 -13.79
CA GLU A 442 -25.37 26.59 -12.65
C GLU A 442 -24.27 27.58 -13.03
N LYS A 443 -23.88 28.41 -12.09
CA LYS A 443 -22.77 29.33 -12.26
C LYS A 443 -21.47 28.53 -12.16
N THR A 444 -20.51 28.81 -13.06
CA THR A 444 -19.14 28.27 -13.00
C THR A 444 -18.53 28.49 -11.63
N LEU A 445 -18.08 27.40 -10.98
CA LEU A 445 -17.31 27.45 -9.76
C LEU A 445 -15.88 27.89 -10.10
N THR A 446 -15.35 28.83 -9.35
CA THR A 446 -14.01 29.41 -9.57
C THR A 446 -12.93 28.83 -8.69
N GLU A 447 -13.32 28.14 -7.60
CA GLU A 447 -12.47 27.46 -6.65
C GLU A 447 -13.12 26.16 -6.21
N SER A 448 -12.30 25.15 -5.91
CA SER A 448 -12.79 23.85 -5.48
C SER A 448 -13.20 23.84 -3.99
N LYS A 449 -14.06 22.90 -3.65
CA LYS A 449 -14.07 22.39 -2.27
C LYS A 449 -12.74 21.70 -1.99
N PRO A 450 -12.36 21.48 -0.71
CA PRO A 450 -11.18 20.67 -0.41
C PRO A 450 -11.27 19.32 -1.14
N THR A 451 -10.24 19.01 -1.93
CA THR A 451 -10.19 17.80 -2.73
C THR A 451 -8.77 17.28 -2.87
N LYS A 452 -8.63 16.07 -3.42
CA LYS A 452 -7.36 15.37 -3.63
C LYS A 452 -7.22 14.96 -5.09
N MET A 453 -6.02 15.08 -5.61
CA MET A 453 -5.66 14.58 -6.94
C MET A 453 -4.34 13.82 -6.87
N VAL A 454 -4.23 12.76 -7.67
CA VAL A 454 -2.97 12.02 -7.88
C VAL A 454 -2.60 12.11 -9.34
N PHE A 455 -1.38 12.49 -9.62
CA PHE A 455 -0.82 12.65 -10.97
C PHE A 455 0.34 11.68 -11.14
N VAL A 456 0.34 10.94 -12.23
CA VAL A 456 1.41 10.01 -12.61
C VAL A 456 1.77 10.25 -14.06
N ALA A 457 3.05 10.48 -14.33
CA ALA A 457 3.57 10.74 -15.68
C ALA A 457 3.97 9.45 -16.41
N ASP A 458 3.17 8.42 -16.24
CA ASP A 458 3.31 7.11 -16.88
C ASP A 458 1.98 6.36 -16.73
N ALA A 459 1.27 6.21 -17.83
CA ALA A 459 0.00 5.50 -17.81
C ALA A 459 0.19 3.97 -17.80
N ASP A 460 1.31 3.46 -18.31
CA ASP A 460 1.59 2.01 -18.33
C ASP A 460 1.65 1.38 -16.95
N ILE A 461 1.76 2.18 -15.88
CA ILE A 461 1.70 1.70 -14.50
C ILE A 461 0.41 0.93 -14.19
N ILE A 462 -0.74 1.27 -14.83
CA ILE A 462 -2.01 0.55 -14.67
C ILE A 462 -2.23 -0.54 -15.72
N ARG A 463 -1.35 -0.65 -16.71
CA ARG A 463 -1.54 -1.52 -17.85
C ARG A 463 -1.11 -2.95 -17.57
N ASN A 464 -2.02 -3.90 -17.82
CA ASN A 464 -1.73 -5.33 -17.78
C ASN A 464 -0.94 -5.78 -19.01
N ASP A 465 0.05 -6.65 -18.78
CA ASP A 465 0.63 -7.44 -19.87
C ASP A 465 -0.37 -8.51 -20.34
N VAL A 466 -0.53 -8.64 -21.65
CA VAL A 466 -1.44 -9.59 -22.28
C VAL A 466 -0.67 -10.54 -23.17
N GLN A 467 -0.95 -11.84 -23.06
CA GLN A 467 -0.39 -12.88 -23.90
C GLN A 467 -1.48 -13.47 -24.79
N GLY A 468 -1.15 -13.66 -26.08
CA GLY A 468 -2.11 -14.18 -27.04
C GLY A 468 -3.08 -13.13 -27.58
N SER A 469 -4.09 -13.56 -28.30
CA SER A 469 -5.12 -12.70 -28.90
C SER A 469 -6.45 -13.42 -28.98
N GLY A 470 -7.55 -12.66 -29.04
CA GLY A 470 -8.90 -13.19 -29.14
C GLY A 470 -9.27 -14.08 -27.95
N GLU A 471 -9.87 -15.25 -28.21
CA GLU A 471 -10.33 -16.18 -27.16
C GLU A 471 -9.19 -16.81 -26.33
N ASN A 472 -7.96 -16.80 -26.83
CA ASN A 472 -6.77 -17.31 -26.14
C ASN A 472 -5.99 -16.18 -25.43
N MET A 473 -6.62 -15.06 -25.16
CA MET A 473 -6.01 -13.95 -24.43
C MET A 473 -5.82 -14.33 -22.96
N ASN A 474 -4.57 -14.29 -22.49
CA ASN A 474 -4.22 -14.48 -21.08
C ASN A 474 -3.71 -13.16 -20.51
N ILE A 475 -4.45 -12.61 -19.56
CA ILE A 475 -4.10 -11.36 -18.87
C ILE A 475 -3.22 -11.71 -17.68
N LEU A 476 -2.00 -11.17 -17.66
CA LEU A 476 -1.08 -11.36 -16.55
C LEU A 476 -1.42 -10.41 -15.40
N PRO A 477 -1.10 -10.77 -14.14
CA PRO A 477 -1.28 -9.87 -13.01
C PRO A 477 -0.58 -8.53 -13.22
N LEU A 478 -1.23 -7.45 -12.84
CA LEU A 478 -0.67 -6.09 -12.98
C LEU A 478 0.66 -5.96 -12.24
N GLY A 479 1.70 -5.51 -12.94
CA GLY A 479 3.06 -5.40 -12.43
C GLY A 479 3.84 -6.72 -12.37
N PHE A 480 3.32 -7.80 -12.94
CA PHE A 480 4.07 -9.05 -13.05
C PHE A 480 5.03 -9.00 -14.25
N ASP A 481 6.32 -9.12 -13.98
CA ASP A 481 7.34 -9.24 -15.02
C ASP A 481 7.61 -10.72 -15.32
N ARG A 482 7.18 -11.16 -16.50
CA ARG A 482 7.31 -12.57 -16.94
C ARG A 482 8.76 -13.01 -17.18
N TYR A 483 9.65 -12.07 -17.53
CA TYR A 483 11.05 -12.36 -17.84
C TYR A 483 11.87 -12.58 -16.59
N MET A 484 11.59 -11.77 -15.57
CA MET A 484 12.22 -11.88 -14.25
C MET A 484 11.46 -12.79 -13.28
N ASN A 485 10.24 -13.23 -13.67
CA ASN A 485 9.30 -13.93 -12.79
C ASN A 485 9.14 -13.21 -11.44
N GLN A 486 8.97 -11.90 -11.51
CA GLN A 486 8.91 -11.01 -10.34
C GLN A 486 7.64 -10.17 -10.36
N GLN A 487 7.02 -10.01 -9.20
CA GLN A 487 5.86 -9.13 -8.99
C GLN A 487 6.33 -7.78 -8.47
N PHE A 488 5.97 -6.70 -9.18
CA PHE A 488 6.17 -5.32 -8.78
C PHE A 488 4.92 -4.73 -8.12
N GLY A 489 5.04 -3.57 -7.49
CA GLY A 489 4.01 -2.92 -6.67
C GLY A 489 2.91 -2.18 -7.43
N ASN A 490 2.80 -2.35 -8.74
CA ASN A 490 1.88 -1.60 -9.59
C ASN A 490 0.42 -1.72 -9.14
N LYS A 491 -0.07 -2.95 -8.96
CA LYS A 491 -1.44 -3.21 -8.52
C LYS A 491 -1.73 -2.54 -7.17
N ASP A 492 -0.87 -2.79 -6.19
CA ASP A 492 -1.03 -2.23 -4.85
C ASP A 492 -0.98 -0.68 -4.88
N PHE A 493 -0.14 -0.09 -5.73
CA PHE A 493 -0.08 1.35 -5.90
C PHE A 493 -1.40 1.93 -6.42
N ILE A 494 -1.95 1.36 -7.49
CA ILE A 494 -3.22 1.83 -8.08
C ILE A 494 -4.37 1.71 -7.06
N LEU A 495 -4.51 0.56 -6.40
CA LEU A 495 -5.54 0.35 -5.39
C LEU A 495 -5.40 1.35 -4.24
N ASN A 496 -4.19 1.55 -3.75
CA ASN A 496 -3.93 2.48 -2.65
C ASN A 496 -4.11 3.95 -3.06
N ALA A 497 -3.76 4.33 -4.30
CA ALA A 497 -3.97 5.68 -4.82
C ALA A 497 -5.47 6.01 -4.88
N VAL A 498 -6.30 5.10 -5.38
CA VAL A 498 -7.75 5.28 -5.41
C VAL A 498 -8.33 5.30 -3.99
N ASN A 499 -7.89 4.39 -3.13
CA ASN A 499 -8.30 4.36 -1.73
C ASN A 499 -7.91 5.65 -0.99
N TYR A 500 -6.71 6.21 -1.24
CA TYR A 500 -6.30 7.51 -0.69
C TYR A 500 -7.17 8.66 -1.18
N LEU A 501 -7.50 8.68 -2.47
CA LEU A 501 -8.38 9.69 -3.05
C LEU A 501 -9.77 9.66 -2.41
N THR A 502 -10.33 8.48 -2.21
CA THR A 502 -11.70 8.31 -1.70
C THR A 502 -11.82 8.32 -0.18
N ASP A 503 -10.69 8.33 0.51
CA ASP A 503 -10.63 8.34 1.98
C ASP A 503 -10.97 9.74 2.53
N ASP A 504 -12.19 9.90 3.01
CA ASP A 504 -12.64 11.11 3.69
C ASP A 504 -12.51 10.99 5.23
N ASP A 505 -12.35 9.77 5.75
CA ASP A 505 -12.34 9.47 7.19
C ASP A 505 -10.93 9.32 7.77
N GLY A 506 -9.90 9.36 6.92
CA GLY A 506 -8.49 9.24 7.31
C GLY A 506 -8.07 7.82 7.73
N TRP A 507 -8.81 6.77 7.29
CA TRP A 507 -8.43 5.39 7.61
C TRP A 507 -7.13 4.94 6.94
N MET A 508 -6.79 5.52 5.78
CA MET A 508 -5.51 5.27 5.11
C MET A 508 -4.29 5.71 5.95
N GLU A 509 -4.46 6.65 6.87
CA GLU A 509 -3.39 7.06 7.79
C GLU A 509 -2.93 5.93 8.71
N LEU A 510 -3.75 4.89 8.91
CA LEU A 510 -3.37 3.68 9.64
C LEU A 510 -2.11 3.02 9.05
N ARG A 511 -1.91 3.13 7.74
CA ARG A 511 -0.72 2.62 7.07
C ARG A 511 0.55 3.37 7.46
N ASN A 512 0.43 4.62 7.91
CA ASN A 512 1.57 5.43 8.33
C ASN A 512 2.00 5.17 9.78
N ARG A 513 1.29 4.32 10.51
CA ARG A 513 1.62 4.00 11.88
C ARG A 513 2.91 3.18 11.94
N GLU A 514 4.00 3.78 12.40
CA GLU A 514 5.25 3.09 12.68
C GLU A 514 5.22 2.39 14.04
N ILE A 515 5.34 1.08 14.03
CA ILE A 515 5.68 0.32 15.23
C ILE A 515 7.18 -0.01 15.14
N LYS A 516 8.04 0.87 15.64
CA LYS A 516 9.50 0.61 15.63
C LYS A 516 9.81 -0.61 16.49
N LEU A 517 9.96 -1.76 15.84
CA LEU A 517 10.43 -2.96 16.50
C LEU A 517 11.90 -2.77 16.85
N ARG A 518 12.18 -2.40 18.10
CA ARG A 518 13.56 -2.30 18.61
C ARG A 518 14.15 -3.70 18.75
N LEU A 519 14.65 -4.22 17.65
CA LEU A 519 15.37 -5.48 17.67
C LEU A 519 16.72 -5.30 18.38
N LEU A 520 17.09 -6.32 19.17
CA LEU A 520 18.40 -6.35 19.80
C LEU A 520 19.48 -6.41 18.70
N HIS A 521 20.40 -5.45 18.73
CA HIS A 521 21.54 -5.46 17.81
C HIS A 521 22.44 -6.64 18.14
N LYS A 522 22.25 -7.76 17.43
CA LYS A 522 22.93 -9.05 17.68
C LYS A 522 24.44 -8.93 17.86
N PRO A 523 25.20 -8.17 17.02
CA PRO A 523 26.64 -8.00 17.22
C PRO A 523 27.00 -7.37 18.57
N SER A 524 26.26 -6.35 19.02
CA SER A 524 26.50 -5.69 20.32
C SER A 524 26.17 -6.59 21.50
N VAL A 525 25.09 -7.41 21.37
CA VAL A 525 24.71 -8.36 22.43
C VAL A 525 25.73 -9.48 22.57
N ILE A 526 26.24 -9.99 21.44
CA ILE A 526 27.27 -11.06 21.45
C ILE A 526 28.59 -10.50 21.98
N GLY A 527 29.02 -9.31 21.52
CA GLY A 527 30.30 -8.69 21.93
C GLY A 527 30.33 -8.28 23.40
N LEU A 528 29.18 -7.91 23.99
CA LEU A 528 29.05 -7.47 25.39
C LEU A 528 28.31 -8.50 26.26
N ARG A 529 28.26 -9.76 25.85
CA ARG A 529 27.49 -10.81 26.53
C ARG A 529 27.83 -10.93 28.03
N THR A 530 29.09 -10.97 28.37
CA THR A 530 29.55 -11.11 29.77
C THR A 530 29.13 -9.89 30.59
N PHE A 531 29.27 -8.69 30.04
CA PHE A 531 28.85 -7.46 30.71
C PHE A 531 27.34 -7.48 31.03
N TRP A 532 26.50 -7.78 30.07
CA TRP A 532 25.06 -7.80 30.26
C TRP A 532 24.61 -8.93 31.20
N GLN A 533 25.24 -10.09 31.14
CA GLN A 533 24.99 -11.18 32.11
C GLN A 533 25.31 -10.76 33.54
N THR A 534 26.50 -10.14 33.75
CA THR A 534 26.91 -9.66 35.07
C THR A 534 25.99 -8.53 35.56
N ALA A 535 25.68 -7.56 34.71
CA ALA A 535 24.80 -6.44 35.05
C ALA A 535 23.40 -6.93 35.48
N ASN A 536 22.83 -7.88 34.75
CA ASN A 536 21.50 -8.43 35.09
C ASN A 536 21.47 -9.27 36.38
N MET A 537 22.61 -9.90 36.77
CA MET A 537 22.68 -10.63 38.01
C MET A 537 23.00 -9.75 39.21
N VAL A 538 23.89 -8.77 39.02
CA VAL A 538 24.38 -7.94 40.15
C VAL A 538 23.42 -6.79 40.47
N SER A 539 22.76 -6.16 39.45
CA SER A 539 21.90 -5.00 39.70
C SER A 539 20.69 -5.29 40.59
N PRO A 540 19.96 -6.42 40.47
CA PRO A 540 18.85 -6.71 41.39
C PRO A 540 19.34 -6.96 42.83
N LEU A 541 20.52 -7.57 43.00
CA LEU A 541 21.12 -7.82 44.33
C LEU A 541 21.53 -6.50 45.00
N LEU A 542 22.13 -5.58 44.23
CA LEU A 542 22.48 -4.24 44.72
C LEU A 542 21.23 -3.47 45.12
N LEU A 543 20.16 -3.50 44.31
CA LEU A 543 18.91 -2.83 44.64
C LEU A 543 18.25 -3.41 45.89
N LEU A 544 18.25 -4.74 46.05
CA LEU A 544 17.78 -5.38 47.30
C LEU A 544 18.61 -5.01 48.52
N GLY A 545 19.92 -4.98 48.39
CA GLY A 545 20.85 -4.57 49.44
C GLY A 545 20.62 -3.10 49.84
N LEU A 546 20.45 -2.22 48.88
CA LEU A 546 20.19 -0.79 49.10
C LEU A 546 18.82 -0.58 49.74
N PHE A 547 17.77 -1.27 49.28
CA PHE A 547 16.46 -1.23 49.90
C PHE A 547 16.45 -1.77 51.32
N GLY A 548 17.14 -2.90 51.56
CA GLY A 548 17.32 -3.49 52.88
C GLY A 548 18.08 -2.55 53.82
N GLY A 549 19.14 -1.90 53.34
CA GLY A 549 19.91 -0.89 54.11
C GLY A 549 19.06 0.32 54.50
N ILE A 550 18.30 0.85 53.54
CA ILE A 550 17.37 1.97 53.77
C ILE A 550 16.29 1.58 54.81
N PHE A 551 15.71 0.39 54.64
CA PHE A 551 14.70 -0.13 55.55
C PHE A 551 15.25 -0.30 56.98
N LEU A 552 16.42 -0.87 57.15
CA LEU A 552 17.08 -1.02 58.46
C LEU A 552 17.43 0.34 59.06
N PHE A 553 17.90 1.30 58.27
CA PHE A 553 18.20 2.67 58.71
C PHE A 553 16.95 3.37 59.22
N ILE A 554 15.84 3.33 58.46
CA ILE A 554 14.55 3.94 58.85
C ILE A 554 14.02 3.23 60.11
N ARG A 555 14.10 1.90 60.18
CA ARG A 555 13.68 1.12 61.36
C ARG A 555 14.50 1.49 62.60
N LYS A 556 15.83 1.56 62.48
CA LYS A 556 16.71 1.97 63.57
C LYS A 556 16.37 3.38 64.05
N ARG A 557 16.15 4.34 63.14
CA ARG A 557 15.80 5.72 63.51
C ARG A 557 14.40 5.84 64.17
N LYS A 558 13.46 4.95 63.83
CA LYS A 558 12.09 4.96 64.35
C LYS A 558 11.95 4.27 65.71
N TYR A 559 12.79 3.26 65.98
CA TYR A 559 12.66 2.43 67.17
C TYR A 559 13.84 2.46 68.14
N THR A 560 14.88 3.28 67.84
CA THR A 560 16.04 3.47 68.74
C THR A 560 16.11 4.94 69.17
N LYS A 561 14.98 5.45 69.72
CA LYS A 561 14.96 6.67 70.57
C LYS A 561 14.76 6.26 71.98
#